data_ef7dcb0df576a21bf67d0cc20adc352f
#
_entry.id   ef7dcb0df576a21bf67d0cc20adc352f
#
_cell.length_a   1.000
_cell.length_b   1.000
_cell.length_c   1.000
_cell.angle_alpha   90.00
_cell.angle_beta   90.00
_cell.angle_gamma   90.00
#
_symmetry.space_group_name_H-M   'P 1'
#
loop_
_entity.id
_entity.type
_entity.pdbx_description
1 polymer ?
#
loop_
_entity_poly.entity_id
_entity_poly.type
_entity_poly.pdbx_seq_one_letter_code
_entity_poly.pdbx_strand_id
1 'polypeptide(L)'
;MSMNTKDYKTKTMVVERDFPCRDNYWAVGLDIGYSAVKGISPAHYFCFPAYAKKIPENRPLLKEAADTDIRYRDNEGEWVVGNLAYEEMDASKMTESEEEVFGRKRYYSPMFKVIVRTGLGIALMEGKEKSSDGKKLYVQTG
;
A
#
# COMPACT_ATOMS: atom_id res chain seq x y z
N MET A 1 2.01 -8.33 30.50
CA MET A 1 2.93 -7.97 29.42
C MET A 1 2.42 -6.74 28.72
N SER A 2 3.04 -5.60 28.95
CA SER A 2 2.69 -4.40 28.20
C SER A 2 3.37 -4.47 26.85
N MET A 3 2.58 -4.68 25.79
CA MET A 3 3.10 -4.53 24.46
C MET A 3 3.39 -3.04 24.18
N ASN A 4 4.63 -2.73 23.91
CA ASN A 4 5.00 -1.41 23.45
C ASN A 4 4.44 -1.23 22.02
N THR A 5 3.67 -0.17 21.79
CA THR A 5 3.11 0.13 20.46
C THR A 5 4.18 0.22 19.36
N LYS A 6 5.44 0.45 19.73
CA LYS A 6 6.57 0.42 18.79
C LYS A 6 6.87 -0.97 18.22
N ASP A 7 6.43 -2.03 18.87
CA ASP A 7 6.66 -3.41 18.42
C ASP A 7 5.57 -3.89 17.46
N TYR A 8 4.49 -3.12 17.29
CA TYR A 8 3.41 -3.43 16.38
C TYR A 8 3.68 -2.81 15.02
N LYS A 9 4.44 -3.51 14.21
CA LYS A 9 4.64 -3.13 12.81
C LYS A 9 3.69 -3.91 11.93
N THR A 10 2.90 -3.20 11.13
CA THR A 10 2.12 -3.83 10.07
C THR A 10 3.09 -4.45 9.07
N LYS A 11 2.88 -5.71 8.78
CA LYS A 11 3.65 -6.42 7.76
C LYS A 11 2.88 -6.41 6.45
N THR A 12 3.59 -6.32 5.34
CA THR A 12 2.99 -6.51 4.03
C THR A 12 2.48 -7.94 3.91
N MET A 13 1.20 -8.07 3.57
CA MET A 13 0.55 -9.35 3.38
C MET A 13 -0.46 -9.24 2.24
N VAL A 14 -0.37 -10.14 1.29
CA VAL A 14 -1.35 -10.29 0.21
C VAL A 14 -1.79 -11.75 0.19
N VAL A 15 -3.04 -11.99 0.53
CA VAL A 15 -3.60 -13.33 0.63
C VAL A 15 -4.66 -13.50 -0.43
N GLU A 16 -4.52 -14.54 -1.23
CA GLU A 16 -5.53 -14.91 -2.21
C GLU A 16 -6.75 -15.51 -1.51
N ARG A 17 -7.93 -15.02 -1.86
CA ARG A 17 -9.19 -15.48 -1.30
C ARG A 17 -10.26 -15.59 -2.37
N ASP A 18 -11.19 -16.49 -2.16
CA ASP A 18 -12.33 -16.68 -3.02
C ASP A 18 -13.60 -16.13 -2.35
N PHE A 19 -13.86 -14.85 -2.59
CA PHE A 19 -15.08 -14.19 -2.12
C PHE A 19 -16.14 -14.23 -3.22
N PRO A 20 -17.44 -14.25 -2.86
CA PRO A 20 -18.51 -14.14 -3.83
C PRO A 20 -18.34 -12.89 -4.71
N CYS A 21 -18.45 -13.06 -6.01
CA CYS A 21 -18.32 -11.99 -6.97
C CYS A 21 -19.50 -12.08 -7.95
N ARG A 22 -20.22 -10.98 -8.11
CA ARG A 22 -21.24 -10.86 -9.15
C ARG A 22 -20.56 -10.66 -10.50
N ASP A 23 -21.12 -11.23 -11.55
CA ASP A 23 -20.51 -11.26 -12.89
C ASP A 23 -20.18 -9.88 -13.45
N ASN A 24 -20.94 -8.83 -13.06
CA ASN A 24 -20.79 -7.49 -13.61
C ASN A 24 -20.06 -6.51 -12.69
N TYR A 25 -19.71 -6.91 -11.46
CA TYR A 25 -19.20 -5.99 -10.46
C TYR A 25 -17.93 -6.53 -9.81
N TRP A 26 -16.98 -5.64 -9.62
CA TRP A 26 -15.78 -5.88 -8.83
C TRP A 26 -15.79 -4.93 -7.63
N ALA A 27 -16.17 -5.45 -6.48
CA ALA A 27 -16.32 -4.65 -5.27
C ALA A 27 -15.02 -4.68 -4.45
N VAL A 28 -14.53 -3.51 -4.10
CA VAL A 28 -13.29 -3.30 -3.34
C VAL A 28 -13.60 -2.51 -2.09
N GLY A 29 -13.16 -3.00 -0.94
CA GLY A 29 -13.05 -2.23 0.28
C GLY A 29 -11.61 -1.78 0.46
N LEU A 30 -11.39 -0.50 0.71
CA LEU A 30 -10.05 0.05 0.88
C LEU A 30 -10.04 1.03 2.07
N ASP A 31 -9.28 0.68 3.09
CA ASP A 31 -9.05 1.52 4.26
C ASP A 31 -7.62 2.04 4.25
N ILE A 32 -7.48 3.35 4.11
CA ILE A 32 -6.17 4.01 4.05
C ILE A 32 -5.95 4.72 5.38
N GLY A 33 -5.42 3.97 6.35
CA GLY A 33 -5.07 4.48 7.66
C GLY A 33 -3.74 5.25 7.65
N TYR A 34 -3.40 5.83 8.78
CA TYR A 34 -2.13 6.53 8.95
C TYR A 34 -0.93 5.60 8.99
N SER A 35 -1.09 4.39 9.53
CA SER A 35 0.00 3.43 9.68
C SER A 35 -0.07 2.28 8.70
N ALA A 36 -1.25 1.93 8.22
CA ALA A 36 -1.46 0.80 7.34
C ALA A 36 -2.58 1.04 6.35
N VAL A 37 -2.41 0.47 5.17
CA VAL A 37 -3.48 0.30 4.20
C VAL A 37 -3.99 -1.12 4.31
N LYS A 38 -5.31 -1.28 4.37
CA LYS A 38 -5.99 -2.58 4.36
C LYS A 38 -6.98 -2.61 3.22
N GLY A 39 -7.07 -3.71 2.56
CA GLY A 39 -7.98 -3.84 1.44
C GLY A 39 -8.53 -5.24 1.29
N ILE A 40 -9.70 -5.31 0.65
CA ILE A 40 -10.36 -6.55 0.30
C ILE A 40 -10.94 -6.43 -1.10
N SER A 41 -10.79 -7.48 -1.88
CA SER A 41 -11.37 -7.62 -3.21
C SER A 41 -11.99 -9.00 -3.33
N PRO A 42 -12.69 -9.30 -4.44
CA PRO A 42 -13.18 -10.67 -4.64
C PRO A 42 -12.08 -11.73 -4.68
N ALA A 43 -10.85 -11.35 -5.00
CA ALA A 43 -9.73 -12.28 -5.18
C ALA A 43 -8.66 -12.18 -4.07
N HIS A 44 -8.58 -11.09 -3.34
CA HIS A 44 -7.51 -10.87 -2.37
C HIS A 44 -7.98 -10.15 -1.11
N TYR A 45 -7.31 -10.47 -0.02
CA TYR A 45 -7.26 -9.67 1.19
C TYR A 45 -5.81 -9.23 1.40
N PHE A 46 -5.59 -7.96 1.71
CA PHE A 46 -4.24 -7.45 1.82
C PHE A 46 -4.10 -6.33 2.85
N CYS A 47 -2.89 -6.18 3.32
CA CYS A 47 -2.47 -5.01 4.09
C CYS A 47 -1.00 -4.72 3.82
N PHE A 48 -0.63 -3.47 3.99
CA PHE A 48 0.77 -3.05 3.94
C PHE A 48 0.95 -1.76 4.74
N PRO A 49 2.17 -1.49 5.23
CA PRO A 49 2.46 -0.22 5.88
C PRO A 49 2.20 0.98 4.95
N ALA A 50 1.54 2.01 5.46
CA ALA A 50 1.13 3.18 4.68
C ALA A 50 2.29 4.16 4.44
N TYR A 51 3.40 3.64 3.93
CA TYR A 51 4.61 4.39 3.64
C TYR A 51 5.12 4.07 2.24
N ALA A 52 5.52 5.11 1.51
CA ALA A 52 6.17 4.97 0.23
C ALA A 52 7.37 5.92 0.17
N LYS A 53 8.45 5.46 -0.40
CA LYS A 53 9.65 6.26 -0.59
C LYS A 53 10.12 6.18 -2.04
N LYS A 54 10.33 7.33 -2.66
CA LYS A 54 10.87 7.40 -4.01
C LYS A 54 12.32 6.91 -4.01
N ILE A 55 12.63 6.04 -4.95
CA ILE A 55 13.99 5.53 -5.13
C ILE A 55 14.77 6.56 -5.97
N PRO A 56 15.86 7.14 -5.43
CA PRO A 56 16.69 8.05 -6.21
C PRO A 56 17.30 7.35 -7.41
N GLU A 57 17.32 8.02 -8.56
CA GLU A 57 17.91 7.45 -9.79
C GLU A 57 19.39 7.09 -9.64
N ASN A 58 20.12 7.79 -8.78
CA ASN A 58 21.56 7.69 -8.62
C ASN A 58 22.01 7.04 -7.30
N ARG A 59 21.08 6.54 -6.49
CA ARG A 59 21.42 5.93 -5.21
C ARG A 59 20.75 4.59 -5.05
N PRO A 60 21.52 3.52 -4.76
CA PRO A 60 20.90 2.26 -4.38
C PRO A 60 20.15 2.41 -3.06
N LEU A 61 19.13 1.57 -2.87
CA LEU A 61 18.49 1.45 -1.57
C LEU A 61 19.52 1.01 -0.54
N LEU A 62 19.40 1.52 0.69
CA LEU A 62 20.28 1.13 1.80
C LEU A 62 20.18 -0.37 2.13
N LYS A 63 19.03 -0.97 1.84
CA LYS A 63 18.79 -2.40 1.96
C LYS A 63 18.17 -2.91 0.67
N GLU A 64 18.46 -4.15 0.34
CA GLU A 64 17.76 -4.83 -0.75
C GLU A 64 16.28 -5.01 -0.38
N ALA A 65 15.41 -4.75 -1.34
CA ALA A 65 13.99 -4.98 -1.16
C ALA A 65 13.76 -6.49 -1.01
N ALA A 66 13.08 -6.88 0.06
CA ALA A 66 12.62 -8.25 0.23
C ALA A 66 11.50 -8.56 -0.75
N ASP A 67 11.24 -9.85 -0.99
CA ASP A 67 10.14 -10.28 -1.87
C ASP A 67 8.77 -9.80 -1.38
N THR A 68 8.66 -9.47 -0.09
CA THR A 68 7.46 -8.92 0.53
C THR A 68 7.29 -7.41 0.31
N ASP A 69 8.30 -6.72 -0.18
CA ASP A 69 8.22 -5.28 -0.46
C ASP A 69 7.58 -5.04 -1.82
N ILE A 70 6.75 -4.02 -1.87
CA ILE A 70 6.01 -3.67 -3.08
C ILE A 70 6.78 -2.58 -3.81
N ARG A 71 6.98 -2.75 -5.11
CA ARG A 71 7.55 -1.73 -5.99
C ARG A 71 6.44 -1.09 -6.80
N TYR A 72 6.46 0.21 -6.85
CA TYR A 72 5.55 1.02 -7.67
C TYR A 72 6.36 1.84 -8.66
N ARG A 73 5.94 1.88 -9.89
CA ARG A 73 6.58 2.68 -10.95
C ARG A 73 5.53 3.46 -11.72
N ASP A 74 5.83 4.71 -11.99
CA ASP A 74 5.06 5.56 -12.88
C ASP A 74 6.00 6.45 -13.73
N ASN A 75 5.44 7.40 -14.46
CA ASN A 75 6.22 8.32 -15.30
C ASN A 75 7.14 9.26 -14.51
N GLU A 76 6.88 9.44 -13.23
CA GLU A 76 7.66 10.31 -12.35
C GLU A 76 8.79 9.58 -11.63
N GLY A 77 8.80 8.26 -11.65
CA GLY A 77 9.85 7.47 -11.04
C GLY A 77 9.40 6.15 -10.45
N GLU A 78 10.28 5.58 -9.66
CA GLU A 78 10.08 4.31 -8.99
C GLU A 78 10.04 4.53 -7.48
N TRP A 79 9.16 3.79 -6.81
CA TRP A 79 8.92 3.88 -5.38
C TRP A 79 8.97 2.49 -4.76
N VAL A 80 9.39 2.42 -3.51
CA VAL A 80 9.17 1.25 -2.66
C VAL A 80 8.04 1.57 -1.68
N VAL A 81 7.16 0.60 -1.49
CA VAL A 81 5.96 0.77 -0.64
C VAL A 81 5.98 -0.30 0.45
N GLY A 82 5.73 0.11 1.68
CA GLY A 82 5.61 -0.79 2.80
C GLY A 82 6.75 -0.70 3.80
N ASN A 83 7.21 -1.84 4.28
CA ASN A 83 8.13 -1.93 5.41
C ASN A 83 9.49 -1.28 5.15
N LEU A 84 10.06 -1.53 3.98
CA LEU A 84 11.34 -0.94 3.61
C LEU A 84 11.28 0.59 3.55
N ALA A 85 10.19 1.12 3.02
CA ALA A 85 9.96 2.57 2.98
C ALA A 85 9.89 3.15 4.41
N TYR A 86 9.22 2.46 5.31
CA TYR A 86 9.15 2.84 6.70
C TYR A 86 10.53 2.83 7.38
N GLU A 87 11.31 1.78 7.20
CA GLU A 87 12.65 1.66 7.75
C GLU A 87 13.59 2.75 7.22
N GLU A 88 13.52 3.07 5.93
CA GLU A 88 14.33 4.12 5.34
C GLU A 88 13.90 5.53 5.77
N MET A 89 12.61 5.74 6.05
CA MET A 89 12.12 6.99 6.62
C MET A 89 12.64 7.21 8.05
N ASP A 90 12.72 6.13 8.83
CA ASP A 90 13.23 6.17 10.20
C ASP A 90 14.72 6.56 10.25
N ALA A 91 15.47 6.22 9.21
CA ALA A 91 16.88 6.58 9.08
C ALA A 91 17.11 8.02 8.58
N SER A 92 16.14 8.65 7.93
CA SER A 92 16.19 10.03 7.48
C SER A 92 15.29 10.89 8.38
N LYS A 93 15.83 11.96 8.95
CA LYS A 93 15.18 12.90 9.87
C LYS A 93 13.65 13.01 9.67
N MET A 94 12.90 12.48 10.62
CA MET A 94 11.45 12.26 10.55
C MET A 94 10.57 13.51 10.63
N THR A 95 11.12 14.68 10.94
CA THR A 95 10.32 15.87 11.25
C THR A 95 9.47 16.41 10.10
N GLU A 96 9.93 16.31 8.87
CA GLU A 96 9.15 16.73 7.69
C GLU A 96 8.14 15.66 7.27
N SER A 97 8.49 14.39 7.44
CA SER A 97 7.63 13.28 7.05
C SER A 97 6.45 13.04 8.02
N GLU A 98 6.57 13.40 9.30
CA GLU A 98 5.46 13.34 10.24
C GLU A 98 4.33 14.31 9.87
N GLU A 99 4.65 15.52 9.46
CA GLU A 99 3.65 16.48 8.98
C GLU A 99 2.97 16.01 7.69
N GLU A 100 3.71 15.39 6.78
CA GLU A 100 3.15 14.81 5.56
C GLU A 100 2.26 13.60 5.83
N VAL A 101 2.65 12.72 6.76
CA VAL A 101 1.92 11.50 7.08
C VAL A 101 0.67 11.76 7.92
N PHE A 102 0.75 12.65 8.91
CA PHE A 102 -0.31 12.86 9.89
C PHE A 102 -1.12 14.14 9.68
N GLY A 103 -0.68 15.06 8.83
CA GLY A 103 -1.38 16.31 8.54
C GLY A 103 -2.32 16.21 7.35
N ARG A 104 -3.17 17.24 7.17
CA ARG A 104 -4.04 17.36 6.00
C ARG A 104 -3.27 17.41 4.68
N LYS A 105 -2.02 17.85 4.70
CA LYS A 105 -1.10 17.87 3.55
C LYS A 105 -0.83 16.47 3.00
N ARG A 106 -1.04 15.42 3.80
CA ARG A 106 -0.92 14.02 3.39
C ARG A 106 -1.70 13.73 2.11
N TYR A 107 -2.92 14.21 2.00
CA TYR A 107 -3.80 13.91 0.86
C TYR A 107 -3.31 14.53 -0.45
N TYR A 108 -2.41 15.47 -0.37
CA TYR A 108 -1.82 16.16 -1.53
C TYR A 108 -0.39 15.73 -1.80
N SER A 109 0.16 14.84 -0.97
CA SER A 109 1.55 14.38 -1.14
C SER A 109 1.67 13.34 -2.25
N PRO A 110 2.80 13.31 -2.97
CA PRO A 110 3.08 12.22 -3.92
C PRO A 110 3.06 10.84 -3.27
N MET A 111 3.48 10.74 -2.01
CA MET A 111 3.45 9.50 -1.25
C MET A 111 2.03 8.95 -1.10
N PHE A 112 1.06 9.79 -0.77
CA PHE A 112 -0.34 9.37 -0.63
C PHE A 112 -0.89 8.82 -1.95
N LYS A 113 -0.62 9.50 -3.04
CA LYS A 113 -1.02 9.06 -4.39
C LYS A 113 -0.47 7.67 -4.71
N VAL A 114 0.81 7.43 -4.40
CA VAL A 114 1.46 6.13 -4.61
C VAL A 114 0.81 5.04 -3.74
N ILE A 115 0.54 5.33 -2.49
CA ILE A 115 -0.10 4.41 -1.54
C ILE A 115 -1.50 4.01 -2.03
N VAL A 116 -2.31 4.99 -2.43
CA VAL A 116 -3.67 4.74 -2.96
C VAL A 116 -3.62 3.89 -4.23
N ARG A 117 -2.76 4.24 -5.16
CA ARG A 117 -2.60 3.49 -6.42
C ARG A 117 -2.10 2.08 -6.20
N THR A 118 -1.19 1.89 -5.24
CA THR A 118 -0.72 0.56 -4.86
C THR A 118 -1.86 -0.29 -4.30
N GLY A 119 -2.65 0.27 -3.39
CA GLY A 119 -3.82 -0.42 -2.84
C GLY A 119 -4.84 -0.80 -3.89
N LEU A 120 -5.18 0.12 -4.78
CA LEU A 120 -6.08 -0.15 -5.90
C LEU A 120 -5.52 -1.20 -6.86
N GLY A 121 -4.21 -1.13 -7.16
CA GLY A 121 -3.55 -2.11 -8.02
C GLY A 121 -3.64 -3.52 -7.47
N ILE A 122 -3.38 -3.71 -6.18
CA ILE A 122 -3.51 -5.01 -5.54
C ILE A 122 -4.98 -5.48 -5.56
N ALA A 123 -5.91 -4.57 -5.30
CA ALA A 123 -7.33 -4.88 -5.29
C ALA A 123 -7.88 -5.30 -6.67
N LEU A 124 -7.22 -4.88 -7.74
CA LEU A 124 -7.60 -5.24 -9.11
C LEU A 124 -6.89 -6.50 -9.64
N MET A 125 -5.97 -7.08 -8.87
CA MET A 125 -5.25 -8.29 -9.27
C MET A 125 -6.20 -9.46 -9.45
N GLU A 126 -5.95 -10.25 -10.48
CA GLU A 126 -6.70 -11.46 -10.78
C GLU A 126 -6.47 -12.52 -9.71
N GLY A 127 -7.52 -13.29 -9.43
CA GLY A 127 -7.44 -14.51 -8.65
C GLY A 127 -7.68 -15.74 -9.53
N LYS A 128 -7.77 -16.90 -8.91
CA LYS A 128 -8.17 -18.12 -9.59
C LYS A 128 -9.59 -17.95 -10.13
N GLU A 129 -9.79 -18.08 -11.42
CA GLU A 129 -11.09 -18.00 -12.08
C GLU A 129 -11.83 -16.66 -11.94
N LYS A 130 -11.16 -15.62 -11.45
CA LYS A 130 -11.74 -14.28 -11.28
C LYS A 130 -10.87 -13.21 -11.91
N SER A 131 -11.51 -12.31 -12.64
CA SER A 131 -10.85 -11.15 -13.23
C SER A 131 -11.73 -9.90 -13.07
N SER A 132 -11.10 -8.77 -12.88
CA SER A 132 -11.79 -7.48 -12.87
C SER A 132 -12.11 -6.96 -14.27
N ASP A 133 -11.59 -7.60 -15.32
CA ASP A 133 -11.77 -7.15 -16.69
C ASP A 133 -13.23 -7.08 -17.10
N GLY A 134 -13.65 -5.97 -17.68
CA GLY A 134 -15.01 -5.76 -18.16
C GLY A 134 -16.06 -5.57 -17.06
N LYS A 135 -15.68 -5.56 -15.80
CA LYS A 135 -16.58 -5.37 -14.66
C LYS A 135 -16.60 -3.93 -14.19
N LYS A 136 -17.73 -3.50 -13.64
CA LYS A 136 -17.83 -2.21 -12.98
C LYS A 136 -17.11 -2.27 -11.63
N LEU A 137 -16.24 -1.30 -11.40
CA LEU A 137 -15.50 -1.17 -10.15
C LEU A 137 -16.31 -0.36 -9.13
N TYR A 138 -16.53 -0.94 -7.97
CA TYR A 138 -17.07 -0.25 -6.81
C TYR A 138 -16.01 -0.21 -5.72
N VAL A 139 -15.65 0.98 -5.29
CA VAL A 139 -14.67 1.18 -4.22
C VAL A 139 -15.37 1.84 -3.05
N GLN A 140 -15.36 1.17 -1.91
CA GLN A 140 -15.78 1.75 -0.64
C GLN A 140 -14.53 2.03 0.18
N THR A 141 -14.39 3.28 0.63
CA THR A 141 -13.29 3.71 1.48
C THR A 141 -13.77 3.92 2.91
N GLY A 142 -12.90 3.60 3.83
CA GLY A 142 -13.12 3.83 5.25
C GLY A 142 -12.22 4.91 5.81
#